data_7d145dc3e160eba908b4861de1e23643
#
_entry.id   7d145dc3e160eba908b4861de1e23643
#
_cell.length_a   1.000
_cell.length_b   1.000
_cell.length_c   1.000
_cell.angle_alpha   90.00
_cell.angle_beta   90.00
_cell.angle_gamma   90.00
#
_symmetry.space_group_name_H-M   'P 1'
#
loop_
_entity.id
_entity.type
_entity.pdbx_description
1 polymer ?
#
loop_
_entity_poly.entity_id
_entity_poly.type
_entity_poly.pdbx_seq_one_letter_code
_entity_poly.pdbx_strand_id
1 'polypeptide(L)'
;MFTGIVEETGFIRSLRLSGSSGKIAIRAKKVLGGTRIGDSIAVNGVCLTVVSLEKDGFTADVMAETVRRTNLGDTKIGEKVNLERAMAADGRFGGHIVAGHIDGTGMIEELRKEENAVWVKIRTTPEILELIVEKGSICIDGI
;
A
#
# COMPACT_ATOMS: atom_id res chain seq x y z
N MET A 1 8.33 -8.79 1.55
CA MET A 1 9.02 -7.53 1.87
C MET A 1 9.03 -6.62 0.67
N PHE A 2 8.97 -5.32 0.88
CA PHE A 2 8.89 -4.27 -0.12
C PHE A 2 9.98 -3.22 0.16
N THR A 3 10.08 -2.22 -0.70
CA THR A 3 11.16 -1.22 -0.66
C THR A 3 10.67 0.22 -0.49
N GLY A 4 9.35 0.44 -0.57
CA GLY A 4 8.75 1.78 -0.60
C GLY A 4 8.89 2.49 -1.96
N ILE A 5 9.27 1.74 -3.01
CA ILE A 5 9.38 2.27 -4.37
C ILE A 5 8.20 1.78 -5.18
N VAL A 6 7.22 2.65 -5.36
CA VAL A 6 6.01 2.38 -6.13
C VAL A 6 6.35 2.05 -7.59
N GLU A 7 5.83 0.93 -8.09
CA GLU A 7 6.05 0.52 -9.48
C GLU A 7 5.02 1.11 -10.44
N GLU A 8 3.76 1.20 -9.99
CA GLU A 8 2.67 1.82 -10.74
C GLU A 8 1.54 2.28 -9.83
N THR A 9 0.63 3.05 -10.39
CA THR A 9 -0.64 3.39 -9.76
C THR A 9 -1.75 2.53 -10.37
N GLY A 10 -2.40 1.71 -9.55
CA GLY A 10 -3.59 0.94 -9.91
C GLY A 10 -4.88 1.67 -9.55
N PHE A 11 -6.02 1.01 -9.81
CA PHE A 11 -7.35 1.54 -9.50
C PHE A 11 -8.21 0.48 -8.83
N ILE A 12 -8.91 0.85 -7.75
CA ILE A 12 -9.87 -0.03 -7.07
C ILE A 12 -11.03 -0.36 -8.02
N ARG A 13 -11.29 -1.64 -8.26
CA ARG A 13 -12.47 -2.14 -8.97
C ARG A 13 -13.61 -2.49 -8.03
N SER A 14 -13.27 -3.15 -6.94
CA SER A 14 -14.24 -3.50 -5.91
C SER A 14 -13.55 -3.79 -4.58
N LEU A 15 -14.23 -3.53 -3.48
CA LEU A 15 -13.90 -4.02 -2.15
C LEU A 15 -15.16 -4.66 -1.60
N ARG A 16 -15.12 -5.96 -1.31
CA ARG A 16 -16.25 -6.72 -0.77
C ARG A 16 -15.83 -7.39 0.52
N LEU A 17 -16.48 -7.04 1.61
CA LEU A 17 -16.28 -7.65 2.92
C LEU A 17 -17.40 -8.64 3.22
N SER A 18 -17.05 -9.77 3.83
CA SER A 18 -17.96 -10.79 4.32
C SER A 18 -17.44 -11.32 5.66
N GLY A 19 -18.08 -10.89 6.74
CA GLY A 19 -17.64 -11.22 8.11
C GLY A 19 -16.22 -10.70 8.41
N SER A 20 -15.30 -11.59 8.72
CA SER A 20 -13.92 -11.27 9.10
C SER A 20 -12.94 -11.22 7.93
N SER A 21 -13.38 -11.45 6.71
CA SER A 21 -12.56 -11.47 5.50
C SER A 21 -13.19 -10.66 4.37
N GLY A 22 -12.43 -10.39 3.34
CA GLY A 22 -12.90 -9.71 2.14
C GLY A 22 -12.00 -9.96 0.95
N LYS A 23 -12.43 -9.42 -0.17
CA LYS A 23 -11.67 -9.41 -1.42
C LYS A 23 -11.61 -8.01 -1.98
N ILE A 24 -10.41 -7.61 -2.37
CA ILE A 24 -10.18 -6.36 -3.11
C ILE A 24 -9.75 -6.72 -4.53
N ALA A 25 -10.42 -6.14 -5.53
CA ALA A 25 -10.04 -6.27 -6.92
C ALA A 25 -9.45 -4.95 -7.42
N ILE A 26 -8.30 -5.03 -8.08
CA ILE A 26 -7.51 -3.87 -8.50
C ILE A 26 -7.17 -3.99 -9.98
N ARG A 27 -7.44 -2.94 -10.73
CA ARG A 27 -6.94 -2.80 -12.10
C ARG A 27 -5.48 -2.34 -12.05
N ALA A 28 -4.62 -3.10 -12.73
CA ALA A 28 -3.18 -2.88 -12.79
C ALA A 28 -2.63 -3.38 -14.13
N LYS A 29 -1.39 -3.08 -14.42
CA LYS A 29 -0.71 -3.52 -15.63
C LYS A 29 0.72 -3.97 -15.36
N LYS A 30 1.57 -3.11 -14.80
CA LYS A 30 3.01 -3.36 -14.63
C LYS A 30 3.27 -4.44 -13.59
N VAL A 31 2.60 -4.36 -12.42
CA VAL A 31 2.78 -5.34 -11.35
C VAL A 31 2.24 -6.74 -11.68
N LEU A 32 1.50 -6.91 -12.78
CA LEU A 32 1.05 -8.23 -13.22
C LEU A 32 2.18 -9.03 -13.87
N GLY A 33 3.21 -8.34 -14.39
CA GLY A 33 4.32 -8.98 -15.08
C GLY A 33 5.15 -9.87 -14.16
N GLY A 34 5.07 -11.20 -14.32
CA GLY A 34 5.76 -12.18 -13.50
C GLY A 34 5.09 -12.52 -12.17
N THR A 35 4.04 -11.80 -11.77
CA THR A 35 3.27 -12.11 -10.57
C THR A 35 2.47 -13.40 -10.74
N ARG A 36 2.41 -14.18 -9.68
CA ARG A 36 1.68 -15.47 -9.60
C ARG A 36 0.68 -15.43 -8.45
N ILE A 37 -0.30 -16.31 -8.49
CA ILE A 37 -1.19 -16.54 -7.34
C ILE A 37 -0.33 -16.99 -6.15
N GLY A 38 -0.56 -16.38 -4.99
CA GLY A 38 0.23 -16.55 -3.77
C GLY A 38 1.32 -15.50 -3.57
N ASP A 39 1.67 -14.71 -4.59
CA ASP A 39 2.61 -13.61 -4.44
C ASP A 39 1.98 -12.46 -3.66
N SER A 40 2.83 -11.64 -3.05
CA SER A 40 2.41 -10.43 -2.34
C SER A 40 2.59 -9.19 -3.20
N ILE A 41 1.58 -8.33 -3.19
CA ILE A 41 1.62 -6.97 -3.72
C ILE A 41 1.28 -5.99 -2.59
N ALA A 42 2.08 -4.96 -2.40
CA ALA A 42 1.73 -3.85 -1.53
C ALA A 42 0.72 -2.94 -2.26
N VAL A 43 -0.40 -2.67 -1.60
CA VAL A 43 -1.46 -1.76 -2.05
C VAL A 43 -1.53 -0.62 -1.04
N ASN A 44 -1.13 0.58 -1.43
CA ASN A 44 -0.90 1.70 -0.50
C ASN A 44 -0.04 1.25 0.71
N GLY A 45 1.02 0.48 0.44
CA GLY A 45 1.90 -0.05 1.49
C GLY A 45 1.37 -1.28 2.23
N VAL A 46 0.10 -1.66 2.07
CA VAL A 46 -0.50 -2.82 2.72
C VAL A 46 -0.14 -4.09 1.95
N CYS A 47 0.52 -5.05 2.60
CA CYS A 47 0.84 -6.36 2.01
C CYS A 47 -0.42 -7.19 1.82
N LEU A 48 -0.77 -7.48 0.57
CA LEU A 48 -1.91 -8.33 0.22
C LEU A 48 -1.46 -9.50 -0.64
N THR A 49 -2.06 -10.68 -0.40
CA THR A 49 -1.76 -11.89 -1.18
C THR A 49 -2.70 -12.00 -2.38
N VAL A 50 -2.10 -12.15 -3.55
CA VAL A 50 -2.83 -12.35 -4.81
C VAL A 50 -3.52 -13.70 -4.84
N VAL A 51 -4.83 -13.72 -5.03
CA VAL A 51 -5.65 -14.94 -5.11
C VAL A 51 -6.21 -15.19 -6.50
N SER A 52 -6.28 -14.18 -7.34
CA SER A 52 -6.56 -14.37 -8.77
C SER A 52 -5.88 -13.31 -9.62
N LEU A 53 -5.57 -13.67 -10.86
CA LEU A 53 -4.97 -12.80 -11.87
C LEU A 53 -5.91 -12.73 -13.07
N GLU A 54 -6.09 -11.52 -13.58
CA GLU A 54 -6.84 -11.20 -14.77
C GLU A 54 -5.93 -10.49 -15.79
N LYS A 55 -6.39 -10.35 -17.04
CA LYS A 55 -5.60 -9.70 -18.09
C LYS A 55 -5.18 -8.26 -17.72
N ASP A 56 -6.00 -7.56 -16.95
CA ASP A 56 -5.84 -6.13 -16.63
C ASP A 56 -6.03 -5.84 -15.12
N GLY A 57 -5.73 -6.84 -14.26
CA GLY A 57 -5.83 -6.67 -12.82
C GLY A 57 -5.59 -7.95 -12.03
N PHE A 58 -5.76 -7.81 -10.74
CA PHE A 58 -5.67 -8.92 -9.78
C PHE A 58 -6.71 -8.76 -8.69
N THR A 59 -7.01 -9.87 -8.02
CA THR A 59 -7.78 -9.88 -6.78
C THR A 59 -6.89 -10.39 -5.65
N ALA A 60 -6.98 -9.75 -4.49
CA ALA A 60 -6.29 -10.17 -3.28
C ALA A 60 -7.29 -10.36 -2.14
N ASP A 61 -6.97 -11.28 -1.23
CA ASP A 61 -7.70 -11.41 0.01
C ASP A 61 -7.29 -10.29 0.98
N VAL A 62 -8.26 -9.80 1.75
CA VAL A 62 -8.04 -8.79 2.79
C VAL A 62 -8.81 -9.18 4.04
N MET A 63 -8.15 -9.10 5.19
CA MET A 63 -8.81 -9.30 6.48
C MET A 63 -9.60 -8.05 6.88
N ALA A 64 -10.74 -8.23 7.54
CA ALA A 64 -11.53 -7.10 8.04
C ALA A 64 -10.72 -6.21 9.00
N GLU A 65 -9.79 -6.79 9.77
CA GLU A 65 -8.86 -6.04 10.63
C GLU A 65 -7.95 -5.13 9.81
N THR A 66 -7.40 -5.61 8.69
CA THR A 66 -6.59 -4.81 7.77
C THR A 66 -7.38 -3.63 7.23
N VAL A 67 -8.63 -3.87 6.83
CA VAL A 67 -9.53 -2.80 6.33
C VAL A 67 -9.81 -1.76 7.42
N ARG A 68 -10.01 -2.19 8.68
CA ARG A 68 -10.26 -1.27 9.79
C ARG A 68 -9.05 -0.45 10.21
N ARG A 69 -7.85 -1.00 10.07
CA ARG A 69 -6.59 -0.37 10.51
C ARG A 69 -5.87 0.44 9.43
N THR A 70 -6.37 0.43 8.22
CA THR A 70 -5.73 1.08 7.07
C THR A 70 -6.73 1.96 6.34
N ASN A 71 -6.21 2.82 5.46
CA ASN A 71 -7.05 3.64 4.59
C ASN A 71 -7.78 2.85 3.50
N LEU A 72 -7.50 1.55 3.35
CA LEU A 72 -8.21 0.70 2.38
C LEU A 72 -9.71 0.62 2.66
N GLY A 73 -10.12 0.78 3.93
CA GLY A 73 -11.54 0.78 4.31
C GLY A 73 -12.32 1.97 3.77
N ASP A 74 -11.65 3.08 3.54
CA ASP A 74 -12.25 4.33 3.06
C ASP A 74 -12.17 4.46 1.53
N THR A 75 -11.49 3.52 0.86
CA THR A 75 -11.29 3.59 -0.59
C THR A 75 -12.60 3.36 -1.35
N LYS A 76 -12.76 4.10 -2.44
CA LYS A 76 -13.93 4.01 -3.34
C LYS A 76 -13.54 3.36 -4.67
N ILE A 77 -14.52 2.81 -5.35
CA ILE A 77 -14.33 2.28 -6.71
C ILE A 77 -13.83 3.42 -7.61
N GLY A 78 -12.76 3.15 -8.36
CA GLY A 78 -12.11 4.10 -9.26
C GLY A 78 -11.01 4.94 -8.60
N GLU A 79 -10.82 4.87 -7.27
CA GLU A 79 -9.69 5.53 -6.61
C GLU A 79 -8.36 4.89 -6.97
N LYS A 80 -7.33 5.71 -6.98
CA LYS A 80 -5.95 5.32 -7.24
C LYS A 80 -5.32 4.71 -6.00
N VAL A 81 -4.51 3.68 -6.21
CA VAL A 81 -3.68 3.07 -5.17
C VAL A 81 -2.26 2.85 -5.68
N ASN A 82 -1.30 3.05 -4.83
CA ASN A 82 0.10 2.76 -5.12
C ASN A 82 0.34 1.26 -5.04
N LEU A 83 1.07 0.72 -6.02
CA LEU A 83 1.34 -0.70 -6.13
C LEU A 83 2.84 -0.98 -6.21
N GLU A 84 3.30 -1.95 -5.43
CA GLU A 84 4.65 -2.47 -5.45
C GLU A 84 4.61 -3.99 -5.29
N ARG A 85 5.31 -4.75 -6.14
CA ARG A 85 5.49 -6.19 -5.95
C ARG A 85 6.47 -6.47 -4.82
N ALA A 86 6.32 -7.60 -4.15
CA ALA A 86 7.35 -8.06 -3.23
C ALA A 86 8.70 -8.17 -3.95
N MET A 87 9.75 -7.71 -3.28
CA MET A 87 11.11 -7.74 -3.81
C MET A 87 11.56 -9.18 -4.05
N ALA A 88 12.20 -9.43 -5.18
CA ALA A 88 12.84 -10.71 -5.47
C ALA A 88 14.01 -10.96 -4.50
N ALA A 89 14.28 -12.23 -4.16
CA ALA A 89 15.33 -12.59 -3.20
C ALA A 89 16.75 -12.19 -3.66
N ASP A 90 16.96 -12.09 -4.95
CA ASP A 90 18.20 -11.64 -5.61
C ASP A 90 18.13 -10.16 -6.05
N GLY A 91 17.08 -9.45 -5.67
CA GLY A 91 16.86 -8.04 -5.99
C GLY A 91 17.72 -7.09 -5.17
N ARG A 92 17.82 -5.84 -5.63
CA ARG A 92 18.50 -4.77 -4.90
C ARG A 92 17.50 -3.99 -4.05
N PHE A 93 17.92 -3.61 -2.84
CA PHE A 93 17.18 -2.62 -2.05
C PHE A 93 17.43 -1.21 -2.59
N GLY A 94 16.48 -0.71 -3.36
CA GLY A 94 16.55 0.66 -3.90
C GLY A 94 16.01 1.71 -2.92
N GLY A 95 15.21 1.31 -1.94
CA GLY A 95 14.63 2.15 -0.90
C GLY A 95 15.01 1.69 0.50
N HIS A 96 14.00 1.39 1.33
CA HIS A 96 14.20 0.91 2.70
C HIS A 96 13.37 -0.35 2.96
N ILE A 97 13.54 -0.99 4.12
CA ILE A 97 12.82 -2.22 4.46
C ILE A 97 11.37 -1.88 4.83
N VAL A 98 10.42 -2.36 4.02
CA VAL A 98 8.98 -2.20 4.25
C VAL A 98 8.35 -3.58 4.38
N ALA A 99 7.74 -3.85 5.55
CA ALA A 99 7.08 -5.13 5.82
C ALA A 99 5.71 -5.24 5.12
N GLY A 100 5.03 -4.12 4.98
CA GLY A 100 3.65 -4.05 4.50
C GLY A 100 2.62 -4.36 5.58
N HIS A 101 3.04 -4.42 6.84
CA HIS A 101 2.18 -4.52 8.02
C HIS A 101 2.01 -3.13 8.61
N ILE A 102 0.80 -2.62 8.58
CA ILE A 102 0.51 -1.23 8.88
C ILE A 102 0.37 -1.02 10.39
N ASP A 103 1.10 -0.05 10.92
CA ASP A 103 1.06 0.32 12.35
C ASP A 103 -0.17 1.19 12.67
N GLY A 104 -0.61 1.99 11.70
CA GLY A 104 -1.80 2.83 11.85
C GLY A 104 -2.00 3.80 10.69
N THR A 105 -2.82 4.79 10.92
CA THR A 105 -3.16 5.83 9.93
C THR A 105 -2.81 7.21 10.44
N GLY A 106 -2.63 8.14 9.52
CA GLY A 106 -2.46 9.55 9.80
C GLY A 106 -3.38 10.41 8.92
N MET A 107 -3.51 11.66 9.28
CA MET A 107 -4.29 12.64 8.53
C MET A 107 -3.35 13.71 7.96
N ILE A 108 -3.43 13.95 6.66
CA ILE A 108 -2.71 15.07 6.04
C ILE A 108 -3.36 16.36 6.52
N GLU A 109 -2.61 17.19 7.26
CA GLU A 109 -3.04 18.48 7.74
C GLU A 109 -2.69 19.61 6.79
N GLU A 110 -1.55 19.48 6.10
CA GLU A 110 -1.06 20.54 5.22
C GLU A 110 -0.26 19.95 4.07
N LEU A 111 -0.44 20.51 2.89
CA LEU A 111 0.40 20.33 1.72
C LEU A 111 0.94 21.69 1.29
N ARG A 112 2.24 21.92 1.42
CA ARG A 112 2.87 23.18 1.05
C ARG A 112 3.91 22.93 -0.05
N LYS A 113 3.68 23.53 -1.19
CA LYS A 113 4.64 23.49 -2.30
C LYS A 113 5.76 24.50 -2.06
N GLU A 114 7.00 24.04 -2.26
CA GLU A 114 8.19 24.88 -2.15
C GLU A 114 9.16 24.49 -3.27
N GLU A 115 9.21 25.34 -4.30
CA GLU A 115 9.99 25.09 -5.52
C GLU A 115 9.70 23.72 -6.15
N ASN A 116 10.67 22.78 -6.10
CA ASN A 116 10.56 21.40 -6.60
C ASN A 116 10.14 20.40 -5.52
N ALA A 117 9.90 20.84 -4.28
CA ALA A 117 9.49 20.01 -3.16
C ALA A 117 8.03 20.23 -2.78
N VAL A 118 7.46 19.24 -2.13
CA VAL A 118 6.16 19.35 -1.46
C VAL A 118 6.34 18.92 -0.01
N TRP A 119 6.09 19.84 0.90
CA TRP A 119 6.00 19.55 2.32
C TRP A 119 4.65 18.93 2.62
N VAL A 120 4.69 17.77 3.27
CA VAL A 120 3.49 17.03 3.69
C VAL A 120 3.49 16.96 5.20
N LYS A 121 2.57 17.68 5.85
CA LYS A 121 2.40 17.62 7.29
C LYS A 121 1.31 16.61 7.62
N ILE A 122 1.66 15.61 8.41
CA ILE A 122 0.77 14.51 8.78
C ILE A 122 0.63 14.46 10.30
N ARG A 123 -0.62 14.40 10.77
CA ARG A 123 -0.95 14.15 12.17
C ARG A 123 -1.27 12.67 12.34
N THR A 124 -0.68 12.08 13.37
CA THR A 124 -0.97 10.70 13.78
C THR A 124 -0.99 10.60 15.32
N THR A 125 -1.15 9.39 15.85
CA THR A 125 -1.25 9.18 17.30
C THR A 125 0.12 9.27 17.99
N PRO A 126 0.17 9.60 19.31
CA PRO A 126 1.42 9.62 20.07
C PRO A 126 2.20 8.31 19.97
N GLU A 127 1.52 7.16 20.03
CA GLU A 127 2.14 5.84 19.99
C GLU A 127 2.91 5.61 18.67
N ILE A 128 2.41 6.11 17.55
CA ILE A 128 3.10 6.06 16.26
C ILE A 128 4.26 7.05 16.25
N LEU A 129 4.07 8.27 16.79
CA LEU A 129 5.11 9.29 16.81
C LEU A 129 6.33 8.88 17.63
N GLU A 130 6.16 8.11 18.72
CA GLU A 130 7.26 7.58 19.53
C GLU A 130 8.21 6.64 18.74
N LEU A 131 7.73 6.05 17.64
CA LEU A 131 8.50 5.15 16.78
C LEU A 131 9.19 5.88 15.63
N ILE A 132 8.88 7.16 15.42
CA ILE A 132 9.41 7.95 14.30
C ILE A 132 10.58 8.79 14.80
N VAL A 133 11.71 8.64 14.13
CA VAL A 133 12.91 9.43 14.43
C VAL A 133 13.20 10.42 13.30
N GLU A 134 13.76 11.56 13.65
CA GLU A 134 14.18 12.57 12.66
C GLU A 134 15.15 11.96 11.64
N LYS A 135 14.90 12.20 10.35
CA LYS A 135 15.63 11.60 9.21
C LYS A 135 15.58 10.08 9.13
N GLY A 136 14.71 9.44 9.91
CA GLY A 136 14.42 8.01 9.76
C GLY A 136 13.57 7.73 8.51
N SER A 137 13.51 6.46 8.15
CA SER A 137 12.63 6.00 7.06
C SER A 137 11.24 5.70 7.62
N ILE A 138 10.22 6.18 6.94
CA ILE A 138 8.81 5.88 7.18
C ILE A 138 8.15 5.59 5.85
N CYS A 139 7.28 4.60 5.82
CA CYS A 139 6.49 4.27 4.65
C CYS A 139 5.06 4.77 4.82
N ILE A 140 4.61 5.65 3.93
CA ILE A 140 3.26 6.22 3.93
C ILE A 140 2.64 5.94 2.57
N ASP A 141 1.51 5.22 2.56
CA ASP A 141 0.83 4.78 1.32
C ASP A 141 1.77 4.06 0.32
N GLY A 142 2.78 3.36 0.85
CA GLY A 142 3.73 2.60 0.05
C GLY A 142 4.93 3.39 -0.48
N ILE A 143 5.10 4.63 -0.05
CA ILE A 143 6.19 5.53 -0.47
C ILE A 143 7.14 5.76 0.69
#